data_6ef5f513ea13340b8f1fd3a8e75e107a
#
_entry.id   6ef5f513ea13340b8f1fd3a8e75e107a
#
_cell.length_a   1.000
_cell.length_b   1.000
_cell.length_c   1.000
_cell.angle_alpha   90.00
_cell.angle_beta   90.00
_cell.angle_gamma   90.00
#
_symmetry.space_group_name_H-M   'P 1'
#
loop_
_entity.id
_entity.type
_entity.pdbx_description
1 polymer ?
#
loop_
_entity_poly.entity_id
_entity_poly.type
_entity_poly.pdbx_seq_one_letter_code
_entity_poly.pdbx_strand_id
1 'polypeptide(L)'
;MVWWVVRTQGVARRKQLMAAGISAEWEAILARNLPPYDSLPAEAQKTLQGYIAVFLDEKQFEGCGGQEITDEVRVSVAAQACLLLIGRKEATCYPKLRSVLVYPHTYVAGGKGIFGAQNDAPSTRLGESWQTGVVVLSWNSVTGGARNFDDGHNVVLHEFAHQLDQEDGAADGAPKLESWSSYGSWARCLSGEYRSFLKRVAKHKRTVIDEYGATNPAEFFATATEAFFEKPEQLERKRPELYEELKRYYQVDPRQWEF
;
A
#
# COMPACT_ATOMS: atom_id res chain seq x y z
N MET A 1 22.96 16.96 21.18
CA MET A 1 21.81 17.26 22.08
C MET A 1 20.54 17.61 21.32
N VAL A 2 20.55 18.54 20.35
CA VAL A 2 19.35 18.96 19.57
C VAL A 2 18.71 17.78 18.81
N TRP A 3 19.48 16.92 18.17
CA TRP A 3 18.98 15.78 17.37
C TRP A 3 18.23 14.72 18.20
N TRP A 4 18.69 14.51 19.45
CA TRP A 4 18.02 13.57 20.37
C TRP A 4 16.68 14.11 20.88
N VAL A 5 16.59 15.41 21.14
CA VAL A 5 15.34 16.09 21.57
C VAL A 5 14.28 16.05 20.46
N VAL A 6 14.64 16.35 19.21
CA VAL A 6 13.71 16.31 18.04
C VAL A 6 13.17 14.88 17.83
N ARG A 7 14.03 13.86 17.96
CA ARG A 7 13.61 12.47 17.82
C ARG A 7 12.66 12.00 18.91
N THR A 8 12.89 12.40 20.16
CA THR A 8 12.00 12.06 21.28
C THR A 8 10.66 12.78 21.22
N GLN A 9 10.64 14.02 20.77
CA GLN A 9 9.39 14.77 20.56
C GLN A 9 8.54 14.14 19.44
N GLY A 10 9.14 13.71 18.34
CA GLY A 10 8.43 13.02 17.26
C GLY A 10 7.78 11.71 17.73
N VAL A 11 8.48 10.89 18.53
CA VAL A 11 7.92 9.66 19.09
C VAL A 11 6.76 9.93 20.05
N ALA A 12 6.88 10.95 20.91
CA ALA A 12 5.81 11.33 21.84
C ALA A 12 4.57 11.82 21.08
N ARG A 13 4.75 12.66 20.05
CA ARG A 13 3.66 13.15 19.19
C ARG A 13 2.93 12.03 18.49
N ARG A 14 3.65 11.06 17.86
CA ARG A 14 3.03 9.90 17.24
C ARG A 14 2.19 9.09 18.22
N LYS A 15 2.71 8.82 19.43
CA LYS A 15 1.94 8.12 20.47
C LYS A 15 0.67 8.87 20.84
N GLN A 16 0.72 10.18 20.93
CA GLN A 16 -0.44 11.02 21.23
C GLN A 16 -1.48 10.93 20.10
N LEU A 17 -1.06 11.04 18.84
CA LEU A 17 -1.93 10.92 17.66
C LEU A 17 -2.55 9.52 17.55
N MET A 18 -1.76 8.47 17.74
CA MET A 18 -2.25 7.09 17.77
C MET A 18 -3.33 6.87 18.84
N ALA A 19 -3.24 7.54 19.98
CA ALA A 19 -4.21 7.42 21.07
C ALA A 19 -5.46 8.30 20.89
N ALA A 20 -5.32 9.44 20.19
CA ALA A 20 -6.42 10.38 19.99
C ALA A 20 -7.45 9.92 18.95
N GLY A 21 -7.02 9.10 17.99
CA GLY A 21 -7.87 8.69 16.85
C GLY A 21 -8.13 9.85 15.87
N ILE A 22 -9.26 9.76 15.16
CA ILE A 22 -9.69 10.73 14.14
C ILE A 22 -11.03 11.37 14.51
N SER A 23 -11.38 12.48 13.84
CA SER A 23 -12.68 13.13 14.04
C SER A 23 -13.84 12.30 13.46
N ALA A 24 -15.07 12.54 13.94
CA ALA A 24 -16.27 11.89 13.40
C ALA A 24 -16.48 12.17 11.90
N GLU A 25 -16.08 13.34 11.41
CA GLU A 25 -16.13 13.68 9.97
C GLU A 25 -15.18 12.79 9.16
N TRP A 26 -13.95 12.59 9.65
CA TRP A 26 -12.98 11.71 9.00
C TRP A 26 -13.38 10.24 9.11
N GLU A 27 -13.98 9.83 10.23
CA GLU A 27 -14.52 8.47 10.38
C GLU A 27 -15.66 8.19 9.38
N ALA A 28 -16.53 9.18 9.13
CA ALA A 28 -17.56 9.05 8.10
C ALA A 28 -17.00 8.95 6.68
N ILE A 29 -15.88 9.63 6.37
CA ILE A 29 -15.17 9.47 5.10
C ILE A 29 -14.56 8.06 5.01
N LEU A 30 -13.92 7.61 6.08
CA LEU A 30 -13.29 6.29 6.19
C LEU A 30 -14.29 5.17 5.94
N ALA A 31 -15.44 5.21 6.61
CA ALA A 31 -16.51 4.22 6.46
C ALA A 31 -17.08 4.16 5.02
N ARG A 32 -17.11 5.28 4.29
CA ARG A 32 -17.56 5.29 2.89
C ARG A 32 -16.52 4.81 1.89
N ASN A 33 -15.23 5.07 2.15
CA ASN A 33 -14.15 4.93 1.16
C ASN A 33 -13.15 3.81 1.48
N LEU A 34 -13.41 3.03 2.52
CA LEU A 34 -12.66 1.81 2.84
C LEU A 34 -13.63 0.67 3.19
N PRO A 35 -14.10 -0.10 2.19
CA PRO A 35 -15.12 -1.14 2.38
C PRO A 35 -14.88 -2.09 3.57
N PRO A 36 -13.65 -2.59 3.85
CA PRO A 36 -13.44 -3.48 4.98
C PRO A 36 -13.51 -2.81 6.36
N TYR A 37 -13.64 -1.49 6.44
CA TYR A 37 -13.50 -0.77 7.72
C TYR A 37 -14.47 -1.25 8.80
N ASP A 38 -15.75 -1.37 8.48
CA ASP A 38 -16.79 -1.75 9.45
C ASP A 38 -16.65 -3.20 9.90
N SER A 39 -16.04 -4.06 9.12
CA SER A 39 -15.79 -5.47 9.44
C SER A 39 -14.50 -5.70 10.23
N LEU A 40 -13.63 -4.69 10.31
CA LEU A 40 -12.41 -4.82 11.10
C LEU A 40 -12.73 -4.96 12.59
N PRO A 41 -11.98 -5.80 13.32
CA PRO A 41 -12.06 -5.83 14.78
C PRO A 41 -11.83 -4.44 15.39
N ALA A 42 -12.52 -4.10 16.49
CA ALA A 42 -12.46 -2.76 17.11
C ALA A 42 -11.03 -2.26 17.38
N GLU A 43 -10.12 -3.14 17.82
CA GLU A 43 -8.71 -2.80 18.02
C GLU A 43 -7.98 -2.50 16.71
N ALA A 44 -8.33 -3.18 15.62
CA ALA A 44 -7.79 -2.90 14.31
C ALA A 44 -8.31 -1.57 13.75
N GLN A 45 -9.60 -1.26 13.93
CA GLN A 45 -10.19 0.04 13.59
C GLN A 45 -9.46 1.17 14.32
N LYS A 46 -9.29 1.03 15.65
CA LYS A 46 -8.57 2.02 16.46
C LYS A 46 -7.12 2.19 16.02
N THR A 47 -6.44 1.09 15.71
CA THR A 47 -5.07 1.12 15.20
C THR A 47 -4.99 1.84 13.86
N LEU A 48 -5.92 1.53 12.94
CA LEU A 48 -6.02 2.19 11.64
C LEU A 48 -6.26 3.69 11.78
N GLN A 49 -7.22 4.11 12.62
CA GLN A 49 -7.49 5.52 12.91
C GLN A 49 -6.24 6.24 13.44
N GLY A 50 -5.50 5.59 14.32
CA GLY A 50 -4.23 6.12 14.84
C GLY A 50 -3.18 6.31 13.74
N TYR A 51 -3.00 5.32 12.86
CA TYR A 51 -2.09 5.44 11.72
C TYR A 51 -2.52 6.54 10.74
N ILE A 52 -3.83 6.67 10.47
CA ILE A 52 -4.36 7.75 9.63
C ILE A 52 -4.02 9.12 10.25
N ALA A 53 -4.23 9.31 11.55
CA ALA A 53 -3.89 10.56 12.24
C ALA A 53 -2.39 10.88 12.12
N VAL A 54 -1.51 9.90 12.29
CA VAL A 54 -0.05 10.05 12.12
C VAL A 54 0.30 10.36 10.66
N PHE A 55 -0.30 9.65 9.71
CA PHE A 55 -0.07 9.85 8.28
C PHE A 55 -0.41 11.29 7.86
N LEU A 56 -1.58 11.76 8.24
CA LEU A 56 -2.07 13.10 7.90
C LEU A 56 -1.31 14.23 8.60
N ASP A 57 -0.68 13.96 9.75
CA ASP A 57 0.20 14.89 10.45
C ASP A 57 1.60 14.97 9.80
N GLU A 58 2.12 13.84 9.29
CA GLU A 58 3.49 13.76 8.81
C GLU A 58 3.66 13.94 7.29
N LYS A 59 2.61 13.65 6.49
CA LYS A 59 2.70 13.67 5.03
C LYS A 59 2.06 14.92 4.45
N GLN A 60 2.74 15.51 3.47
CA GLN A 60 2.21 16.65 2.72
C GLN A 60 1.41 16.13 1.53
N PHE A 61 0.25 16.76 1.31
CA PHE A 61 -0.57 16.49 0.11
C PHE A 61 -0.53 17.70 -0.81
N GLU A 62 -0.32 17.45 -2.09
CA GLU A 62 -0.29 18.48 -3.12
C GLU A 62 -1.21 18.09 -4.28
N GLY A 63 -2.14 18.98 -4.60
CA GLY A 63 -3.03 18.83 -5.76
C GLY A 63 -2.35 19.31 -7.04
N CYS A 64 -2.27 18.42 -8.01
CA CYS A 64 -1.68 18.69 -9.32
C CYS A 64 -2.75 18.67 -10.41
N GLY A 65 -2.54 19.41 -11.49
CA GLY A 65 -3.47 19.41 -12.63
C GLY A 65 -4.87 19.92 -12.28
N GLY A 66 -4.99 20.80 -11.29
CA GLY A 66 -6.28 21.36 -10.85
C GLY A 66 -7.03 20.52 -9.82
N GLN A 67 -6.41 19.45 -9.29
CA GLN A 67 -7.00 18.67 -8.20
C GLN A 67 -7.00 19.47 -6.90
N GLU A 68 -8.17 19.66 -6.32
CA GLU A 68 -8.31 20.21 -4.98
C GLU A 68 -8.03 19.14 -3.92
N ILE A 69 -7.25 19.48 -2.90
CA ILE A 69 -6.96 18.58 -1.76
C ILE A 69 -7.94 18.86 -0.63
N THR A 70 -9.00 18.08 -0.60
CA THR A 70 -10.01 18.07 0.45
C THR A 70 -9.69 16.99 1.51
N ASP A 71 -10.40 17.01 2.63
CA ASP A 71 -10.31 15.92 3.62
C ASP A 71 -10.77 14.58 3.03
N GLU A 72 -11.73 14.57 2.09
CA GLU A 72 -12.12 13.38 1.34
C GLU A 72 -10.91 12.76 0.63
N VAL A 73 -10.12 13.55 -0.08
CA VAL A 73 -8.90 13.09 -0.78
C VAL A 73 -7.87 12.56 0.22
N ARG A 74 -7.57 13.34 1.26
CA ARG A 74 -6.54 13.03 2.24
C ARG A 74 -6.85 11.76 3.03
N VAL A 75 -8.08 11.66 3.55
CA VAL A 75 -8.51 10.52 4.37
C VAL A 75 -8.63 9.26 3.53
N SER A 76 -9.17 9.33 2.29
CA SER A 76 -9.32 8.16 1.43
C SER A 76 -7.97 7.55 1.04
N VAL A 77 -6.97 8.37 0.74
CA VAL A 77 -5.60 7.88 0.48
C VAL A 77 -4.98 7.32 1.75
N ALA A 78 -5.06 8.07 2.87
CA ALA A 78 -4.48 7.63 4.14
C ALA A 78 -5.10 6.32 4.64
N ALA A 79 -6.41 6.12 4.47
CA ALA A 79 -7.14 4.93 4.87
C ALA A 79 -6.60 3.67 4.18
N GLN A 80 -6.53 3.69 2.86
CA GLN A 80 -6.04 2.56 2.07
C GLN A 80 -4.54 2.32 2.33
N ALA A 81 -3.73 3.36 2.38
CA ALA A 81 -2.31 3.26 2.69
C ALA A 81 -2.07 2.67 4.09
N CYS A 82 -2.77 3.14 5.10
CA CYS A 82 -2.59 2.70 6.49
C CYS A 82 -3.18 1.31 6.76
N LEU A 83 -4.06 0.80 5.89
CA LEU A 83 -4.55 -0.59 5.97
C LEU A 83 -3.38 -1.59 5.93
N LEU A 84 -2.33 -1.31 5.16
CA LEU A 84 -1.12 -2.12 5.08
C LEU A 84 -0.32 -2.16 6.39
N LEU A 85 -0.61 -1.28 7.33
CA LEU A 85 0.16 -1.09 8.57
C LEU A 85 -0.53 -1.64 9.82
N ILE A 86 -1.82 -2.00 9.75
CA ILE A 86 -2.63 -2.29 10.96
C ILE A 86 -2.12 -3.45 11.81
N GLY A 87 -1.40 -4.42 11.22
CA GLY A 87 -0.77 -5.52 11.95
C GLY A 87 0.62 -5.18 12.49
N ARG A 88 1.21 -4.05 12.09
CA ARG A 88 2.57 -3.67 12.52
C ARG A 88 2.57 -3.17 13.97
N LYS A 89 3.63 -3.51 14.71
CA LYS A 89 3.82 -3.07 16.10
C LYS A 89 4.52 -1.71 16.23
N GLU A 90 5.15 -1.25 15.16
CA GLU A 90 5.89 0.02 15.15
C GLU A 90 4.98 1.19 14.78
N ALA A 91 5.00 2.27 15.56
CA ALA A 91 4.25 3.50 15.27
C ALA A 91 4.91 4.34 14.15
N THR A 92 5.58 3.73 13.19
CA THR A 92 6.18 4.40 12.04
C THR A 92 5.29 4.24 10.81
N CYS A 93 5.02 5.35 10.15
CA CYS A 93 4.14 5.41 8.99
C CYS A 93 4.96 5.87 7.78
N TYR A 94 5.42 4.93 6.95
CA TYR A 94 6.18 5.20 5.73
C TYR A 94 7.30 6.24 5.94
N PRO A 95 8.39 5.88 6.65
CA PRO A 95 9.39 6.85 7.13
C PRO A 95 10.16 7.58 6.01
N LYS A 96 10.21 7.01 4.82
CA LYS A 96 10.85 7.63 3.64
C LYS A 96 9.91 8.52 2.84
N LEU A 97 8.60 8.35 2.97
CA LEU A 97 7.60 9.15 2.26
C LEU A 97 7.48 10.54 2.90
N ARG A 98 7.47 11.58 2.07
CA ARG A 98 7.27 12.99 2.48
C ARG A 98 6.00 13.59 1.90
N SER A 99 5.74 13.32 0.61
CA SER A 99 4.66 13.98 -0.11
C SER A 99 3.84 13.00 -0.95
N VAL A 100 2.55 13.29 -1.04
CA VAL A 100 1.59 12.61 -1.92
C VAL A 100 1.07 13.64 -2.92
N LEU A 101 1.36 13.44 -4.20
CA LEU A 101 0.87 14.26 -5.29
C LEU A 101 -0.40 13.62 -5.86
N VAL A 102 -1.47 14.37 -5.96
CA VAL A 102 -2.75 13.84 -6.47
C VAL A 102 -3.17 14.62 -7.72
N TYR A 103 -3.39 13.89 -8.81
CA TYR A 103 -3.95 14.40 -10.06
C TYR A 103 -5.43 14.02 -10.16
N PRO A 104 -6.29 14.76 -10.87
CA PRO A 104 -7.70 14.40 -11.03
C PRO A 104 -7.89 13.10 -11.82
N HIS A 105 -7.10 12.91 -12.87
CA HIS A 105 -7.15 11.75 -13.77
C HIS A 105 -5.76 11.16 -13.97
N THR A 106 -5.70 9.94 -14.53
CA THR A 106 -4.44 9.35 -14.95
C THR A 106 -3.70 10.30 -15.89
N TYR A 107 -2.53 10.75 -15.49
CA TYR A 107 -1.73 11.72 -16.25
C TYR A 107 -0.81 10.99 -17.21
N VAL A 108 -0.86 11.38 -18.50
CA VAL A 108 0.04 10.92 -19.53
C VAL A 108 1.14 11.97 -19.74
N ALA A 109 2.29 11.78 -19.11
CA ALA A 109 3.45 12.65 -19.33
C ALA A 109 4.04 12.39 -20.71
N GLY A 110 3.89 13.33 -21.65
CA GLY A 110 4.54 13.29 -22.95
C GLY A 110 4.20 12.07 -23.81
N GLY A 111 2.92 11.61 -23.78
CA GLY A 111 2.46 10.48 -24.60
C GLY A 111 2.72 9.09 -24.00
N LYS A 112 3.25 9.01 -22.79
CA LYS A 112 3.44 7.75 -22.05
C LYS A 112 2.71 7.87 -20.71
N GLY A 113 1.74 6.99 -20.46
CA GLY A 113 0.95 6.98 -19.23
C GLY A 113 1.82 6.78 -17.99
N ILE A 114 1.54 7.51 -16.92
CA ILE A 114 2.20 7.31 -15.62
C ILE A 114 1.54 6.15 -14.88
N PHE A 115 0.28 5.85 -15.18
CA PHE A 115 -0.48 4.76 -14.55
C PHE A 115 -1.29 3.99 -15.60
N GLY A 116 -1.06 2.70 -15.73
CA GLY A 116 -2.01 1.72 -16.25
C GLY A 116 -2.47 1.82 -17.70
N ALA A 117 -1.74 2.45 -18.61
CA ALA A 117 -1.96 2.25 -20.03
C ALA A 117 -1.12 1.08 -20.53
N GLN A 118 -1.80 0.05 -21.02
CA GLN A 118 -1.18 -1.06 -21.74
C GLN A 118 -0.15 -0.55 -22.75
N ASN A 119 1.05 -1.14 -22.68
CA ASN A 119 2.16 -0.98 -23.63
C ASN A 119 3.00 0.29 -23.50
N ASP A 120 3.94 0.31 -22.59
CA ASP A 120 5.36 0.70 -22.69
C ASP A 120 5.91 1.03 -21.30
N ALA A 121 6.94 0.32 -20.87
CA ALA A 121 7.53 0.32 -19.55
C ALA A 121 7.73 1.73 -18.92
N PRO A 122 7.02 2.08 -17.84
CA PRO A 122 7.27 3.28 -17.04
C PRO A 122 8.31 3.06 -15.93
N SER A 123 8.98 1.90 -15.92
CA SER A 123 9.80 1.41 -14.81
C SER A 123 10.95 2.33 -14.40
N THR A 124 11.47 3.19 -15.28
CA THR A 124 12.61 4.06 -14.96
C THR A 124 12.21 5.35 -14.24
N ARG A 125 11.01 5.90 -14.49
CA ARG A 125 10.56 7.16 -13.87
C ARG A 125 9.80 6.98 -12.56
N LEU A 126 9.09 5.87 -12.40
CA LEU A 126 8.52 5.47 -11.10
C LEU A 126 9.65 5.16 -10.10
N GLY A 127 10.69 4.43 -10.50
CA GLY A 127 11.86 4.19 -9.65
C GLY A 127 12.58 5.47 -9.20
N GLU A 128 12.62 6.54 -10.00
CA GLU A 128 13.16 7.85 -9.60
C GLU A 128 12.23 8.59 -8.63
N SER A 129 10.92 8.53 -8.83
CA SER A 129 9.91 9.14 -7.96
C SER A 129 9.94 8.52 -6.56
N TRP A 130 10.09 7.21 -6.45
CA TRP A 130 10.14 6.50 -5.18
C TRP A 130 11.38 6.84 -4.33
N GLN A 131 12.54 7.01 -4.95
CA GLN A 131 13.76 7.42 -4.24
C GLN A 131 13.68 8.85 -3.69
N THR A 132 12.80 9.69 -4.21
CA THR A 132 12.62 11.08 -3.76
C THR A 132 11.69 11.23 -2.56
N GLY A 133 11.03 10.18 -2.11
CA GLY A 133 10.05 10.22 -1.01
C GLY A 133 8.72 10.84 -1.44
N VAL A 134 8.31 10.63 -2.68
CA VAL A 134 7.06 11.13 -3.27
C VAL A 134 6.26 9.96 -3.83
N VAL A 135 4.97 9.93 -3.54
CA VAL A 135 3.98 9.05 -4.21
C VAL A 135 3.09 9.92 -5.09
N VAL A 136 2.79 9.44 -6.30
CA VAL A 136 1.92 10.12 -7.26
C VAL A 136 0.69 9.27 -7.50
N LEU A 137 -0.50 9.85 -7.34
CA LEU A 137 -1.79 9.15 -7.46
C LEU A 137 -2.72 9.90 -8.41
N SER A 138 -3.64 9.19 -9.04
CA SER A 138 -4.81 9.80 -9.68
C SER A 138 -6.03 9.62 -8.79
N TRP A 139 -6.80 10.70 -8.58
CA TRP A 139 -8.00 10.65 -7.74
C TRP A 139 -9.04 9.65 -8.27
N ASN A 140 -9.20 9.58 -9.59
CA ASN A 140 -10.06 8.57 -10.21
C ASN A 140 -9.66 7.14 -9.89
N SER A 141 -8.36 6.84 -9.88
CA SER A 141 -7.88 5.50 -9.54
C SER A 141 -8.02 5.21 -8.04
N VAL A 142 -7.78 6.21 -7.17
CA VAL A 142 -8.01 6.11 -5.72
C VAL A 142 -9.46 5.77 -5.41
N THR A 143 -10.40 6.52 -6.02
CA THR A 143 -11.84 6.28 -5.83
C THR A 143 -12.31 4.99 -6.51
N GLY A 144 -11.66 4.58 -7.60
CA GLY A 144 -11.91 3.32 -8.28
C GLY A 144 -11.63 2.13 -7.36
N GLY A 145 -10.42 2.06 -6.79
CA GLY A 145 -10.03 1.01 -5.85
C GLY A 145 -10.87 1.02 -4.55
N ALA A 146 -11.29 2.22 -4.08
CA ALA A 146 -12.19 2.32 -2.94
C ALA A 146 -13.61 1.74 -3.22
N ARG A 147 -14.12 1.86 -4.44
CA ARG A 147 -15.46 1.37 -4.83
C ARG A 147 -15.48 -0.11 -5.15
N ASN A 148 -14.39 -0.65 -5.63
CA ASN A 148 -14.28 -2.02 -6.12
C ASN A 148 -13.12 -2.73 -5.41
N PHE A 149 -13.35 -3.04 -4.14
CA PHE A 149 -12.34 -3.61 -3.24
C PHE A 149 -12.29 -5.16 -3.32
N ASP A 150 -12.62 -5.74 -4.48
CA ASP A 150 -12.64 -7.19 -4.72
C ASP A 150 -12.09 -7.60 -6.09
N ASP A 151 -11.59 -6.64 -6.89
CA ASP A 151 -11.08 -6.92 -8.25
C ASP A 151 -9.57 -7.14 -8.32
N GLY A 152 -8.84 -6.85 -7.24
CA GLY A 152 -7.39 -7.00 -7.12
C GLY A 152 -6.61 -5.92 -7.86
N HIS A 153 -7.20 -4.73 -8.01
CA HIS A 153 -6.60 -3.56 -8.67
C HIS A 153 -6.78 -2.30 -7.81
N ASN A 154 -5.84 -2.04 -6.94
CA ASN A 154 -5.88 -0.89 -6.06
C ASN A 154 -4.58 -0.11 -6.10
N VAL A 155 -4.60 1.03 -6.80
CA VAL A 155 -3.42 1.88 -6.99
C VAL A 155 -2.79 2.34 -5.67
N VAL A 156 -3.58 2.58 -4.62
CA VAL A 156 -3.04 3.00 -3.32
C VAL A 156 -2.32 1.84 -2.64
N LEU A 157 -2.94 0.67 -2.58
CA LEU A 157 -2.28 -0.53 -2.02
C LEU A 157 -0.99 -0.85 -2.80
N HIS A 158 -1.02 -0.72 -4.12
CA HIS A 158 0.12 -0.93 -5.02
C HIS A 158 1.29 0.00 -4.69
N GLU A 159 1.07 1.31 -4.77
CA GLU A 159 2.11 2.31 -4.54
C GLU A 159 2.66 2.27 -3.11
N PHE A 160 1.80 2.00 -2.14
CA PHE A 160 2.23 1.90 -0.75
C PHE A 160 2.89 0.55 -0.42
N ALA A 161 2.64 -0.51 -1.16
CA ALA A 161 3.46 -1.73 -1.12
C ALA A 161 4.90 -1.43 -1.56
N HIS A 162 5.09 -0.64 -2.64
CA HIS A 162 6.42 -0.18 -3.03
C HIS A 162 7.10 0.68 -1.96
N GLN A 163 6.35 1.52 -1.22
CA GLN A 163 6.91 2.26 -0.09
C GLN A 163 7.42 1.33 1.02
N LEU A 164 6.74 0.20 1.26
CA LEU A 164 7.21 -0.82 2.20
C LEU A 164 8.43 -1.58 1.69
N ASP A 165 8.44 -1.93 0.40
CA ASP A 165 9.57 -2.62 -0.23
C ASP A 165 10.86 -1.81 -0.13
N GLN A 166 10.75 -0.48 -0.21
CA GLN A 166 11.89 0.43 -0.19
C GLN A 166 12.33 0.87 1.20
N GLU A 167 11.69 0.43 2.28
CA GLU A 167 12.08 0.85 3.64
C GLU A 167 13.53 0.52 3.98
N ASP A 168 14.09 -0.56 3.46
CA ASP A 168 15.50 -0.93 3.65
C ASP A 168 16.47 -0.30 2.64
N GLY A 169 15.97 0.28 1.54
CA GLY A 169 16.75 0.98 0.51
C GLY A 169 16.81 0.28 -0.83
N ALA A 170 16.26 -0.92 -0.94
CA ALA A 170 16.11 -1.65 -2.19
C ALA A 170 14.63 -1.63 -2.66
N ALA A 171 14.40 -1.83 -3.94
CA ALA A 171 13.08 -2.03 -4.54
C ALA A 171 13.14 -3.34 -5.33
N ASP A 172 13.14 -4.45 -4.62
CA ASP A 172 13.42 -5.77 -5.19
C ASP A 172 12.36 -6.84 -4.85
N GLY A 173 11.24 -6.42 -4.23
CA GLY A 173 10.15 -7.29 -3.79
C GLY A 173 10.46 -8.02 -2.47
N ALA A 174 11.45 -7.54 -1.72
CA ALA A 174 11.83 -8.08 -0.41
C ALA A 174 11.76 -6.99 0.68
N PRO A 175 10.57 -6.60 1.14
CA PRO A 175 10.41 -5.54 2.11
C PRO A 175 11.14 -5.85 3.43
N LYS A 176 11.37 -4.83 4.24
CA LYS A 176 12.02 -4.99 5.54
C LYS A 176 11.30 -6.02 6.41
N LEU A 177 11.98 -7.11 6.74
CA LEU A 177 11.48 -8.22 7.57
C LEU A 177 12.04 -8.17 9.00
N GLU A 178 11.33 -8.80 9.95
CA GLU A 178 11.68 -8.75 11.38
C GLU A 178 13.01 -9.45 11.72
N SER A 179 13.40 -10.48 10.97
CA SER A 179 14.60 -11.28 11.28
C SER A 179 15.29 -11.82 10.02
N TRP A 180 16.57 -12.14 10.15
CA TRP A 180 17.34 -12.79 9.09
C TRP A 180 16.75 -14.14 8.63
N SER A 181 16.16 -14.91 9.54
CA SER A 181 15.49 -16.16 9.18
C SER A 181 14.25 -15.93 8.30
N SER A 182 13.55 -14.82 8.50
CA SER A 182 12.40 -14.44 7.71
C SER A 182 12.79 -14.10 6.26
N TYR A 183 13.96 -13.51 6.01
CA TYR A 183 14.45 -13.28 4.65
C TYR A 183 14.68 -14.58 3.88
N GLY A 184 15.14 -15.64 4.55
CA GLY A 184 15.32 -16.95 3.92
C GLY A 184 14.01 -17.62 3.50
N SER A 185 12.94 -17.53 4.31
CA SER A 185 11.60 -18.04 3.95
C SER A 185 10.98 -17.19 2.85
N TRP A 186 11.04 -15.87 3.00
CA TRP A 186 10.56 -14.90 2.00
C TRP A 186 11.17 -15.15 0.63
N ALA A 187 12.50 -15.12 0.53
CA ALA A 187 13.20 -15.29 -0.74
C ALA A 187 12.86 -16.63 -1.42
N ARG A 188 12.70 -17.72 -0.64
CA ARG A 188 12.33 -19.02 -1.16
C ARG A 188 10.90 -19.02 -1.70
N CYS A 189 9.95 -18.51 -0.92
CA CYS A 189 8.54 -18.44 -1.28
C CYS A 189 8.35 -17.51 -2.48
N LEU A 190 8.73 -16.22 -2.36
CA LEU A 190 8.47 -15.22 -3.40
C LEU A 190 9.16 -15.57 -4.72
N SER A 191 10.42 -16.03 -4.70
CA SER A 191 11.11 -16.41 -5.93
C SER A 191 10.52 -17.67 -6.58
N GLY A 192 10.01 -18.62 -5.78
CA GLY A 192 9.31 -19.80 -6.29
C GLY A 192 7.99 -19.45 -6.95
N GLU A 193 7.19 -18.64 -6.25
CA GLU A 193 5.89 -18.16 -6.71
C GLU A 193 6.03 -17.25 -7.94
N TYR A 194 6.99 -16.33 -7.96
CA TYR A 194 7.27 -15.46 -9.11
C TYR A 194 7.63 -16.27 -10.36
N ARG A 195 8.54 -17.25 -10.24
CA ARG A 195 8.86 -18.13 -11.38
C ARG A 195 7.66 -18.93 -11.88
N SER A 196 6.81 -19.42 -10.97
CA SER A 196 5.56 -20.12 -11.31
C SER A 196 4.58 -19.18 -12.01
N PHE A 197 4.47 -17.94 -11.53
CA PHE A 197 3.63 -16.88 -12.08
C PHE A 197 4.07 -16.52 -13.50
N LEU A 198 5.36 -16.24 -13.76
CA LEU A 198 5.90 -15.96 -15.10
C LEU A 198 5.58 -17.07 -16.10
N LYS A 199 5.69 -18.35 -15.70
CA LYS A 199 5.33 -19.48 -16.55
C LYS A 199 3.85 -19.52 -16.90
N ARG A 200 2.96 -19.04 -16.03
CA ARG A 200 1.52 -18.97 -16.28
C ARG A 200 1.17 -17.82 -17.21
N VAL A 201 1.74 -16.63 -16.96
CA VAL A 201 1.58 -15.44 -17.81
C VAL A 201 2.06 -15.74 -19.23
N ALA A 202 3.25 -16.32 -19.40
CA ALA A 202 3.77 -16.72 -20.71
C ALA A 202 2.89 -17.74 -21.45
N LYS A 203 2.00 -18.47 -20.76
CA LYS A 203 1.02 -19.40 -21.32
C LYS A 203 -0.39 -18.80 -21.40
N HIS A 204 -0.55 -17.52 -21.21
CA HIS A 204 -1.84 -16.79 -21.17
C HIS A 204 -2.88 -17.46 -20.24
N LYS A 205 -2.44 -18.06 -19.13
CA LYS A 205 -3.31 -18.67 -18.14
C LYS A 205 -3.77 -17.63 -17.13
N ARG A 206 -5.07 -17.58 -16.85
CA ARG A 206 -5.62 -16.71 -15.80
C ARG A 206 -4.88 -16.89 -14.47
N THR A 207 -4.52 -15.80 -13.86
CA THR A 207 -3.89 -15.71 -12.53
C THR A 207 -4.79 -14.94 -11.57
N VAL A 208 -4.60 -15.09 -10.27
CA VAL A 208 -5.27 -14.28 -9.24
C VAL A 208 -4.53 -12.95 -9.06
N ILE A 209 -3.25 -12.94 -9.36
CA ILE A 209 -2.37 -11.77 -9.34
C ILE A 209 -2.41 -11.16 -10.73
N ASP A 210 -2.42 -9.83 -10.83
CA ASP A 210 -2.40 -9.12 -12.10
C ASP A 210 -1.14 -9.44 -12.91
N GLU A 211 -1.29 -9.52 -14.23
CA GLU A 211 -0.19 -9.85 -15.15
C GLU A 211 0.91 -8.79 -15.15
N TYR A 212 0.61 -7.55 -14.72
CA TYR A 212 1.59 -6.49 -14.56
C TYR A 212 2.72 -6.86 -13.58
N GLY A 213 2.43 -7.69 -12.58
CA GLY A 213 3.42 -8.29 -11.68
C GLY A 213 4.51 -9.11 -12.36
N ALA A 214 4.36 -9.47 -13.66
CA ALA A 214 5.40 -10.15 -14.41
C ALA A 214 6.55 -9.24 -14.87
N THR A 215 6.42 -7.93 -14.70
CA THR A 215 7.41 -6.91 -15.08
C THR A 215 8.73 -7.10 -14.35
N ASN A 216 8.68 -7.21 -13.02
CA ASN A 216 9.84 -7.44 -12.14
C ASN A 216 9.37 -7.91 -10.75
N PRO A 217 10.28 -8.33 -9.83
CA PRO A 217 9.90 -8.80 -8.51
C PRO A 217 9.21 -7.76 -7.61
N ALA A 218 9.53 -6.47 -7.74
CA ALA A 218 8.87 -5.41 -6.97
C ALA A 218 7.40 -5.26 -7.38
N GLU A 219 7.10 -5.28 -8.70
CA GLU A 219 5.72 -5.28 -9.21
C GLU A 219 4.96 -6.55 -8.83
N PHE A 220 5.65 -7.70 -8.79
CA PHE A 220 5.04 -8.92 -8.29
C PHE A 220 4.63 -8.80 -6.83
N PHE A 221 5.48 -8.22 -5.98
CA PHE A 221 5.13 -7.98 -4.58
C PHE A 221 3.95 -7.01 -4.44
N ALA A 222 3.95 -5.90 -5.20
CA ALA A 222 2.87 -4.92 -5.17
C ALA A 222 1.53 -5.53 -5.62
N THR A 223 1.49 -6.20 -6.77
CA THR A 223 0.26 -6.86 -7.27
C THR A 223 -0.17 -8.06 -6.42
N ALA A 224 0.77 -8.75 -5.78
CA ALA A 224 0.44 -9.79 -4.80
C ALA A 224 -0.16 -9.20 -3.52
N THR A 225 0.27 -8.00 -3.11
CA THR A 225 -0.33 -7.24 -2.00
C THR A 225 -1.77 -6.84 -2.32
N GLU A 226 -2.04 -6.29 -3.51
CA GLU A 226 -3.41 -6.01 -3.95
C GLU A 226 -4.28 -7.27 -3.87
N ALA A 227 -3.82 -8.39 -4.44
CA ALA A 227 -4.55 -9.65 -4.40
C ALA A 227 -4.72 -10.21 -2.98
N PHE A 228 -3.78 -9.97 -2.07
CA PHE A 228 -3.87 -10.40 -0.67
C PHE A 228 -4.97 -9.67 0.09
N PHE A 229 -5.10 -8.36 -0.12
CA PHE A 229 -6.11 -7.56 0.57
C PHE A 229 -7.49 -7.64 -0.09
N GLU A 230 -7.56 -7.75 -1.41
CA GLU A 230 -8.83 -7.67 -2.15
C GLU A 230 -9.37 -9.03 -2.62
N LYS A 231 -8.51 -10.05 -2.77
CA LYS A 231 -8.89 -11.42 -3.18
C LYS A 231 -8.34 -12.49 -2.24
N PRO A 232 -8.44 -12.31 -0.91
CA PRO A 232 -7.74 -13.16 0.06
C PRO A 232 -8.09 -14.64 -0.08
N GLU A 233 -9.36 -15.00 -0.21
CA GLU A 233 -9.80 -16.39 -0.38
C GLU A 233 -9.31 -17.01 -1.70
N GLN A 234 -9.31 -16.21 -2.77
CA GLN A 234 -8.84 -16.68 -4.06
C GLN A 234 -7.33 -16.88 -4.06
N LEU A 235 -6.59 -15.98 -3.40
CA LEU A 235 -5.14 -16.07 -3.28
C LEU A 235 -4.76 -17.28 -2.45
N GLU A 236 -5.37 -17.47 -1.28
CA GLU A 236 -5.13 -18.66 -0.43
C GLU A 236 -5.38 -19.95 -1.19
N ARG A 237 -6.54 -20.08 -1.84
CA ARG A 237 -6.90 -21.30 -2.58
C ARG A 237 -5.94 -21.63 -3.71
N LYS A 238 -5.43 -20.60 -4.43
CA LYS A 238 -4.60 -20.79 -5.63
C LYS A 238 -3.11 -20.72 -5.35
N ARG A 239 -2.70 -20.04 -4.28
CA ARG A 239 -1.33 -19.75 -3.88
C ARG A 239 -1.17 -19.77 -2.36
N PRO A 240 -1.42 -20.89 -1.69
CA PRO A 240 -1.47 -20.95 -0.22
C PRO A 240 -0.13 -20.55 0.44
N GLU A 241 1.00 -20.94 -0.15
CA GLU A 241 2.33 -20.57 0.40
C GLU A 241 2.57 -19.06 0.35
N LEU A 242 2.20 -18.40 -0.75
CA LEU A 242 2.29 -16.96 -0.89
C LEU A 242 1.34 -16.26 0.08
N TYR A 243 0.11 -16.75 0.20
CA TYR A 243 -0.87 -16.18 1.13
C TYR A 243 -0.35 -16.20 2.57
N GLU A 244 0.15 -17.33 3.04
CA GLU A 244 0.69 -17.47 4.40
C GLU A 244 1.96 -16.62 4.62
N GLU A 245 2.79 -16.42 3.60
CA GLU A 245 3.95 -15.54 3.70
C GLU A 245 3.55 -14.07 3.81
N LEU A 246 2.57 -13.60 3.00
CA LEU A 246 2.01 -12.24 3.08
C LEU A 246 1.27 -12.01 4.40
N LYS A 247 0.46 -12.99 4.85
CA LYS A 247 -0.21 -12.96 6.16
C LYS A 247 0.80 -12.82 7.31
N ARG A 248 1.92 -13.51 7.23
CA ARG A 248 3.00 -13.41 8.21
C ARG A 248 3.69 -12.05 8.16
N TYR A 249 3.84 -11.48 6.96
CA TYR A 249 4.44 -10.16 6.78
C TYR A 249 3.53 -9.04 7.28
N TYR A 250 2.27 -9.02 6.84
CA TYR A 250 1.30 -7.98 7.21
C TYR A 250 0.72 -8.17 8.61
N GLN A 251 0.87 -9.35 9.24
CA GLN A 251 0.33 -9.70 10.55
C GLN A 251 -1.20 -9.57 10.63
N VAL A 252 -1.90 -9.75 9.53
CA VAL A 252 -3.37 -9.72 9.41
C VAL A 252 -3.86 -10.88 8.55
N ASP A 253 -5.13 -11.22 8.69
CA ASP A 253 -5.82 -12.20 7.83
C ASP A 253 -7.06 -11.55 7.19
N PRO A 254 -6.96 -11.01 5.96
CA PRO A 254 -8.07 -10.32 5.32
C PRO A 254 -9.31 -11.19 5.03
N ARG A 255 -9.20 -12.53 5.08
CA ARG A 255 -10.37 -13.43 4.96
C ARG A 255 -11.37 -13.29 6.12
N GLN A 256 -10.95 -12.66 7.21
CA GLN A 256 -11.82 -12.39 8.36
C GLN A 256 -12.62 -11.09 8.19
N TRP A 257 -12.40 -10.36 7.10
CA TRP A 257 -13.10 -9.12 6.80
C TRP A 257 -14.25 -9.39 5.83
N GLU A 258 -15.38 -8.75 6.07
CA GLU A 258 -16.54 -8.79 5.17
C GLU A 258 -16.56 -7.51 4.32
N PHE A 259 -16.86 -7.63 3.02
CA PHE A 259 -16.91 -6.49 2.10
C PHE A 259 -18.32 -6.31 1.53
#